data_fcf8b2852e8432626d25975b5c702943
#
_entry.id   fcf8b2852e8432626d25975b5c702943
#
_cell.length_a   1.000
_cell.length_b   1.000
_cell.length_c   1.000
_cell.angle_alpha   90.00
_cell.angle_beta   90.00
_cell.angle_gamma   90.00
#
_symmetry.space_group_name_H-M   'P 1'
#
loop_
_entity.id
_entity.type
_entity.pdbx_description
1 polymer ?
#
loop_
_entity_poly.entity_id
_entity_poly.type
_entity_poly.pdbx_seq_one_letter_code
_entity_poly.pdbx_strand_id
1 'polypeptide(L)'
;MDEPAPAITEPTELEGEGISEHIMAILEDKLLDLDKELAMLTKTAEAEVLKPSSLTEAKHHLDWADWEQALAEELSTLHEAGTWELVELLPGVNIVGSKWVFRAKKNAKGNIMCKKARLVAQGFSQIPGINYFDTYAPVACLASIQIILALAVHKGMEIHQIDIKGAYLNGKLNDNEVIYMQQPPGYVSNNHPTHFVCHL
;
A
#
# COMPACT_ATOMS: atom_id res chain seq x y z
N MET A 1 43.91 -3.73 -74.07
CA MET A 1 42.63 -3.11 -73.79
C MET A 1 42.50 -3.13 -72.24
N ASP A 2 42.98 -2.05 -71.71
CA ASP A 2 42.96 -1.90 -70.21
C ASP A 2 41.66 -1.16 -69.84
N GLU A 3 40.89 -1.80 -69.01
CA GLU A 3 39.67 -1.23 -68.42
C GLU A 3 40.04 -0.41 -67.17
N PRO A 4 39.64 0.84 -67.07
CA PRO A 4 40.02 1.65 -65.92
C PRO A 4 39.22 1.23 -64.66
N ALA A 5 39.93 1.13 -63.54
CA ALA A 5 39.36 0.85 -62.24
C ALA A 5 38.32 1.92 -61.78
N PRO A 6 37.28 1.55 -61.07
CA PRO A 6 36.28 2.50 -60.61
C PRO A 6 36.88 3.47 -59.57
N ALA A 7 36.54 4.73 -59.71
CA ALA A 7 36.93 5.80 -58.81
C ALA A 7 36.32 5.57 -57.41
N ILE A 8 37.18 5.63 -56.38
CA ILE A 8 36.80 5.63 -54.99
C ILE A 8 36.15 7.00 -54.71
N THR A 9 34.85 7.02 -54.53
CA THR A 9 34.13 8.20 -54.03
C THR A 9 34.46 8.36 -52.54
N GLU A 10 35.01 9.51 -52.19
CA GLU A 10 35.21 9.90 -50.78
C GLU A 10 33.88 9.86 -50.02
N PRO A 11 33.88 9.44 -48.72
CA PRO A 11 32.69 9.44 -47.90
C PRO A 11 32.22 10.89 -47.66
N THR A 12 31.02 11.17 -48.07
CA THR A 12 30.34 12.42 -47.79
C THR A 12 30.36 12.64 -46.27
N GLU A 13 30.90 13.77 -45.81
CA GLU A 13 30.78 14.21 -44.42
C GLU A 13 29.29 14.32 -44.09
N LEU A 14 28.79 13.34 -43.33
CA LEU A 14 27.46 13.42 -42.73
C LEU A 14 27.48 14.52 -41.69
N GLU A 15 26.64 15.49 -41.87
CA GLU A 15 26.42 16.63 -40.99
C GLU A 15 26.29 16.19 -39.53
N GLY A 16 27.40 16.29 -38.77
CA GLY A 16 27.47 15.86 -37.37
C GLY A 16 26.73 16.76 -36.37
N GLU A 17 26.26 17.93 -36.82
CA GLU A 17 25.61 18.90 -35.93
C GLU A 17 24.20 18.46 -35.51
N GLY A 18 23.37 17.94 -36.41
CA GLY A 18 22.00 17.52 -36.11
C GLY A 18 21.89 16.27 -35.19
N ILE A 19 22.87 15.37 -35.25
CA ILE A 19 22.94 14.18 -34.41
C ILE A 19 23.30 14.58 -32.97
N SER A 20 24.20 15.55 -32.80
CA SER A 20 24.61 16.07 -31.49
C SER A 20 23.44 16.74 -30.75
N GLU A 21 22.66 17.58 -31.43
CA GLU A 21 21.50 18.25 -30.85
C GLU A 21 20.40 17.26 -30.47
N HIS A 22 20.14 16.25 -31.29
CA HIS A 22 19.14 15.23 -30.99
C HIS A 22 19.55 14.35 -29.78
N ILE A 23 20.83 14.00 -29.68
CA ILE A 23 21.35 13.27 -28.51
C ILE A 23 21.29 14.13 -27.25
N MET A 24 21.61 15.41 -27.34
CA MET A 24 21.49 16.34 -26.21
C MET A 24 20.06 16.48 -25.73
N ALA A 25 19.09 16.62 -26.63
CA ALA A 25 17.66 16.68 -26.27
C ALA A 25 17.18 15.40 -25.58
N ILE A 26 17.61 14.21 -26.02
CA ILE A 26 17.28 12.93 -25.36
C ILE A 26 17.93 12.84 -23.97
N LEU A 27 19.14 13.34 -23.81
CA LEU A 27 19.83 13.35 -22.52
C LEU A 27 19.17 14.32 -21.54
N GLU A 28 18.76 15.51 -21.98
CA GLU A 28 18.05 16.49 -21.18
C GLU A 28 16.68 15.95 -20.71
N ASP A 29 15.92 15.28 -21.57
CA ASP A 29 14.64 14.65 -21.21
C ASP A 29 14.83 13.54 -20.18
N LYS A 30 15.85 12.69 -20.36
CA LYS A 30 16.21 11.65 -19.38
C LYS A 30 16.70 12.22 -18.06
N LEU A 31 17.44 13.33 -18.08
CA LEU A 31 17.89 14.01 -16.84
C LEU A 31 16.68 14.57 -16.08
N LEU A 32 15.73 15.18 -16.79
CA LEU A 32 14.49 15.71 -16.20
C LEU A 32 13.64 14.60 -15.56
N ASP A 33 13.58 13.44 -16.17
CA ASP A 33 12.84 12.30 -15.61
C ASP A 33 13.56 11.71 -14.39
N LEU A 34 14.90 11.62 -14.41
CA LEU A 34 15.69 11.23 -13.23
C LEU A 34 15.51 12.22 -12.05
N ASP A 35 15.47 13.52 -12.32
CA ASP A 35 15.20 14.52 -11.29
C ASP A 35 13.79 14.39 -10.71
N LYS A 36 12.79 14.06 -11.52
CA LYS A 36 11.42 13.78 -11.05
C LYS A 36 11.36 12.52 -10.19
N GLU A 37 12.05 11.45 -10.61
CA GLU A 37 12.14 10.22 -9.82
C GLU A 37 12.86 10.45 -8.49
N LEU A 38 13.98 11.17 -8.49
CA LEU A 38 14.72 11.50 -7.29
C LEU A 38 13.89 12.39 -6.34
N ALA A 39 13.15 13.37 -6.88
CA ALA A 39 12.24 14.21 -6.10
C ALA A 39 11.06 13.40 -5.52
N MET A 40 10.61 12.37 -6.22
CA MET A 40 9.57 11.46 -5.72
C MET A 40 10.12 10.53 -4.62
N LEU A 41 11.34 10.01 -4.79
CA LEU A 41 12.04 9.20 -3.78
C LEU A 41 12.34 9.99 -2.50
N THR A 42 12.83 11.22 -2.61
CA THR A 42 13.07 12.09 -1.44
C THR A 42 11.78 12.42 -0.70
N LYS A 43 10.69 12.76 -1.40
CA LYS A 43 9.37 12.99 -0.79
C LYS A 43 8.83 11.74 -0.10
N THR A 44 9.11 10.56 -0.65
CA THR A 44 8.70 9.28 -0.05
C THR A 44 9.50 8.99 1.21
N ALA A 45 10.83 9.21 1.17
CA ALA A 45 11.72 9.06 2.32
C ALA A 45 11.35 10.03 3.46
N GLU A 46 11.10 11.32 3.16
CA GLU A 46 10.62 12.29 4.14
C GLU A 46 9.26 11.91 4.75
N ALA A 47 8.37 11.28 3.96
CA ALA A 47 7.10 10.78 4.47
C ALA A 47 7.28 9.57 5.39
N GLU A 48 8.31 8.76 5.19
CA GLU A 48 8.65 7.64 6.07
C GLU A 48 9.26 8.09 7.40
N VAL A 49 10.06 9.13 7.41
CA VAL A 49 10.65 9.72 8.63
C VAL A 49 9.58 10.35 9.53
N LEU A 50 8.46 10.80 8.98
CA LEU A 50 7.37 11.46 9.70
C LEU A 50 6.30 10.51 10.25
N LYS A 51 6.38 9.21 10.01
CA LYS A 51 5.43 8.22 10.53
C LYS A 51 6.09 7.42 11.65
N PRO A 52 5.45 7.27 12.80
CA PRO A 52 5.97 6.41 13.85
C PRO A 52 5.96 4.93 13.40
N SER A 53 6.99 4.20 13.76
CA SER A 53 7.13 2.76 13.48
C SER A 53 6.41 1.89 14.51
N SER A 54 6.16 2.45 15.69
CA SER A 54 5.54 1.76 16.83
C SER A 54 4.63 2.69 17.63
N LEU A 55 3.76 2.10 18.46
CA LEU A 55 2.92 2.86 19.39
C LEU A 55 3.75 3.67 20.39
N THR A 56 4.86 3.11 20.86
CA THR A 56 5.77 3.79 21.80
C THR A 56 6.35 5.04 21.16
N GLU A 57 6.82 4.95 19.93
CA GLU A 57 7.32 6.09 19.17
C GLU A 57 6.21 7.11 18.90
N ALA A 58 5.01 6.67 18.53
CA ALA A 58 3.87 7.54 18.32
C ALA A 58 3.54 8.38 19.55
N LYS A 59 3.60 7.80 20.75
CA LYS A 59 3.36 8.51 22.02
C LYS A 59 4.40 9.58 22.34
N HIS A 60 5.62 9.46 21.81
CA HIS A 60 6.68 10.46 21.99
C HIS A 60 6.71 11.49 20.82
N HIS A 61 5.86 11.30 19.82
CA HIS A 61 5.81 12.22 18.68
C HIS A 61 5.14 13.53 19.05
N LEU A 62 5.60 14.65 18.47
CA LEU A 62 5.02 15.98 18.71
C LEU A 62 3.52 16.05 18.37
N ASP A 63 3.09 15.25 17.38
CA ASP A 63 1.71 15.18 16.88
C ASP A 63 0.94 14.02 17.52
N TRP A 64 1.25 13.66 18.76
CA TRP A 64 0.60 12.51 19.42
C TRP A 64 -0.93 12.63 19.41
N ALA A 65 -1.49 13.80 19.65
CA ALA A 65 -2.94 14.01 19.69
C ALA A 65 -3.64 13.54 18.40
N ASP A 66 -3.03 13.81 17.23
CA ASP A 66 -3.58 13.40 15.94
C ASP A 66 -3.46 11.87 15.74
N TRP A 67 -2.38 11.27 16.23
CA TRP A 67 -2.19 9.82 16.19
C TRP A 67 -3.14 9.10 17.16
N GLU A 68 -3.36 9.66 18.34
CA GLU A 68 -4.33 9.15 19.32
C GLU A 68 -5.76 9.16 18.77
N GLN A 69 -6.14 10.24 18.10
CA GLN A 69 -7.43 10.32 17.40
C GLN A 69 -7.54 9.24 16.31
N ALA A 70 -6.49 9.07 15.48
CA ALA A 70 -6.49 8.05 14.43
C ALA A 70 -6.58 6.62 14.99
N LEU A 71 -5.98 6.34 16.15
CA LEU A 71 -6.10 5.06 16.86
C LEU A 71 -7.52 4.85 17.39
N ALA A 72 -8.13 5.89 17.97
CA ALA A 72 -9.49 5.82 18.47
C ALA A 72 -10.52 5.59 17.36
N GLU A 73 -10.36 6.27 16.22
CA GLU A 73 -11.20 6.08 15.02
C GLU A 73 -11.14 4.65 14.48
N GLU A 74 -9.94 4.07 14.40
CA GLU A 74 -9.77 2.67 13.95
C GLU A 74 -10.41 1.69 14.91
N LEU A 75 -10.20 1.86 16.23
CA LEU A 75 -10.81 1.00 17.25
C LEU A 75 -12.35 1.09 17.23
N SER A 76 -12.91 2.30 17.09
CA SER A 76 -14.36 2.49 16.96
C SER A 76 -14.91 1.75 15.75
N THR A 77 -14.24 1.88 14.59
CA THR A 77 -14.62 1.19 13.35
C THR A 77 -14.62 -0.33 13.51
N LEU A 78 -13.58 -0.88 14.13
CA LEU A 78 -13.45 -2.32 14.38
C LEU A 78 -14.49 -2.83 15.38
N HIS A 79 -14.79 -2.03 16.40
CA HIS A 79 -15.81 -2.36 17.41
C HIS A 79 -17.23 -2.30 16.81
N GLU A 80 -17.55 -1.27 16.04
CA GLU A 80 -18.85 -1.13 15.35
C GLU A 80 -19.08 -2.26 14.34
N ALA A 81 -18.01 -2.73 13.68
CA ALA A 81 -18.06 -3.87 12.78
C ALA A 81 -18.17 -5.23 13.51
N GLY A 82 -18.04 -5.26 14.83
CA GLY A 82 -18.03 -6.50 15.60
C GLY A 82 -16.91 -7.45 15.19
N THR A 83 -15.72 -6.89 14.93
CA THR A 83 -14.60 -7.66 14.32
C THR A 83 -14.13 -8.80 15.21
N TRP A 84 -14.25 -8.70 16.52
CA TRP A 84 -13.85 -9.76 17.47
C TRP A 84 -14.67 -9.76 18.74
N GLU A 85 -14.64 -10.91 19.41
CA GLU A 85 -15.08 -11.06 20.79
C GLU A 85 -13.89 -11.32 21.71
N LEU A 86 -13.94 -10.81 22.95
CA LEU A 86 -12.93 -11.15 23.96
C LEU A 86 -13.27 -12.46 24.61
N VAL A 87 -12.39 -13.43 24.47
CA VAL A 87 -12.54 -14.76 25.03
C VAL A 87 -11.34 -15.13 25.91
N GLU A 88 -11.54 -16.01 26.87
CA GLU A 88 -10.46 -16.53 27.67
C GLU A 88 -9.54 -17.42 26.82
N LEU A 89 -8.23 -17.26 26.98
CA LEU A 89 -7.24 -18.01 26.24
C LEU A 89 -7.31 -19.51 26.58
N LEU A 90 -7.61 -20.33 25.60
CA LEU A 90 -7.60 -21.78 25.72
C LEU A 90 -6.18 -22.33 25.61
N PRO A 91 -5.82 -23.38 26.38
CA PRO A 91 -4.52 -24.01 26.26
C PRO A 91 -4.28 -24.63 24.87
N GLY A 92 -3.10 -24.41 24.30
CA GLY A 92 -2.68 -25.03 23.05
C GLY A 92 -3.15 -24.36 21.77
N VAL A 93 -3.87 -23.22 21.84
CA VAL A 93 -4.27 -22.47 20.65
C VAL A 93 -3.14 -21.58 20.12
N ASN A 94 -3.06 -21.43 18.80
CA ASN A 94 -2.12 -20.51 18.17
C ASN A 94 -2.64 -19.08 18.28
N ILE A 95 -1.84 -18.17 18.85
CA ILE A 95 -2.18 -16.77 19.00
C ILE A 95 -1.43 -15.96 17.97
N VAL A 96 -2.18 -15.24 17.14
CA VAL A 96 -1.64 -14.31 16.17
C VAL A 96 -1.33 -12.97 16.85
N GLY A 97 -0.12 -12.45 16.69
CA GLY A 97 0.24 -11.14 17.20
C GLY A 97 -0.54 -10.02 16.50
N SER A 98 -0.66 -8.88 17.17
CA SER A 98 -1.21 -7.67 16.59
C SER A 98 -0.21 -6.52 16.63
N LYS A 99 -0.29 -5.59 15.67
CA LYS A 99 0.52 -4.37 15.66
C LYS A 99 -0.23 -3.19 15.04
N TRP A 100 0.16 -2.01 15.47
CA TRP A 100 -0.28 -0.77 14.84
C TRP A 100 0.58 -0.44 13.61
N VAL A 101 -0.07 0.01 12.53
CA VAL A 101 0.57 0.54 11.33
C VAL A 101 0.07 1.97 11.13
N PHE A 102 1.00 2.91 11.15
CA PHE A 102 0.73 4.33 11.01
C PHE A 102 0.97 4.79 9.57
N ARG A 103 0.09 5.65 9.06
CA ARG A 103 0.23 6.27 7.74
C ARG A 103 -0.17 7.74 7.79
N ALA A 104 0.68 8.61 7.25
CA ALA A 104 0.36 10.00 6.97
C ALA A 104 0.03 10.15 5.49
N LYS A 105 -1.16 10.66 5.15
CA LYS A 105 -1.54 11.01 3.78
C LYS A 105 -1.16 12.45 3.53
N LYS A 106 -0.44 12.69 2.44
CA LYS A 106 -0.04 14.02 1.98
C LYS A 106 -0.91 14.46 0.79
N ASN A 107 -1.13 15.76 0.66
CA ASN A 107 -1.71 16.35 -0.55
C ASN A 107 -0.65 16.47 -1.66
N ALA A 108 -1.07 16.93 -2.86
CA ALA A 108 -0.17 17.17 -3.99
C ALA A 108 0.94 18.22 -3.69
N LYS A 109 0.76 19.06 -2.66
CA LYS A 109 1.74 20.06 -2.20
C LYS A 109 2.71 19.51 -1.14
N GLY A 110 2.58 18.22 -0.75
CA GLY A 110 3.42 17.59 0.27
C GLY A 110 2.95 17.79 1.73
N ASN A 111 1.89 18.56 1.99
CA ASN A 111 1.38 18.77 3.34
C ASN A 111 0.59 17.56 3.83
N ILE A 112 0.73 17.21 5.12
CA ILE A 112 -0.05 16.15 5.75
C ILE A 112 -1.51 16.57 5.80
N MET A 113 -2.38 15.78 5.17
CA MET A 113 -3.82 15.98 5.14
C MET A 113 -4.54 15.18 6.22
N CYS A 114 -4.05 14.00 6.50
CA CYS A 114 -4.72 13.06 7.39
C CYS A 114 -3.71 12.04 7.90
N LYS A 115 -3.77 11.75 9.18
CA LYS A 115 -3.05 10.64 9.83
C LYS A 115 -4.02 9.46 9.95
N LYS A 116 -3.53 8.27 9.69
CA LYS A 116 -4.31 7.02 9.82
C LYS A 116 -3.52 6.00 10.61
N ALA A 117 -4.16 5.36 11.55
CA ALA A 117 -3.69 4.15 12.18
C ALA A 117 -4.48 2.95 11.64
N ARG A 118 -3.86 1.79 11.61
CA ARG A 118 -4.51 0.51 11.32
C ARG A 118 -4.02 -0.54 12.29
N LEU A 119 -4.93 -1.29 12.85
CA LEU A 119 -4.60 -2.51 13.58
C LEU A 119 -4.42 -3.65 12.58
N VAL A 120 -3.29 -4.33 12.64
CA VAL A 120 -2.95 -5.40 11.70
C VAL A 120 -2.56 -6.65 12.48
N ALA A 121 -3.22 -7.78 12.17
CA ALA A 121 -2.79 -9.09 12.62
C ALA A 121 -1.47 -9.48 11.93
N GLN A 122 -0.57 -10.11 12.68
CA GLN A 122 0.75 -10.52 12.17
C GLN A 122 0.64 -11.88 11.48
N GLY A 123 0.23 -11.89 10.20
CA GLY A 123 -0.07 -13.08 9.43
C GLY A 123 1.08 -14.11 9.33
N PHE A 124 2.33 -13.69 9.55
CA PHE A 124 3.47 -14.61 9.56
C PHE A 124 3.43 -15.63 10.71
N SER A 125 2.65 -15.38 11.76
CA SER A 125 2.42 -16.29 12.87
C SER A 125 1.22 -17.23 12.66
N GLN A 126 0.48 -17.08 11.57
CA GLN A 126 -0.60 -17.98 11.21
C GLN A 126 -0.07 -19.32 10.66
N ILE A 127 -0.77 -20.40 10.96
CA ILE A 127 -0.40 -21.75 10.56
C ILE A 127 -1.31 -22.18 9.40
N PRO A 128 -0.73 -22.55 8.22
CA PRO A 128 -1.51 -23.09 7.09
C PRO A 128 -2.31 -24.33 7.50
N GLY A 129 -3.54 -24.43 7.04
CA GLY A 129 -4.43 -25.55 7.37
C GLY A 129 -5.07 -25.50 8.76
N ILE A 130 -4.76 -24.46 9.57
CA ILE A 130 -5.39 -24.19 10.88
C ILE A 130 -6.01 -22.78 10.89
N ASN A 131 -5.22 -21.76 10.62
CA ASN A 131 -5.69 -20.38 10.68
C ASN A 131 -6.10 -19.82 9.30
N TYR A 132 -5.69 -20.46 8.21
CA TYR A 132 -6.11 -20.16 6.84
C TYR A 132 -5.90 -21.34 5.93
N PHE A 133 -6.71 -21.44 4.87
CA PHE A 133 -6.68 -22.53 3.89
C PHE A 133 -6.31 -22.03 2.48
N ASP A 134 -6.53 -20.77 2.19
CA ASP A 134 -6.20 -20.16 0.90
C ASP A 134 -5.59 -18.77 1.11
N THR A 135 -4.66 -18.39 0.23
CA THR A 135 -4.01 -17.08 0.21
C THR A 135 -4.31 -16.28 -1.05
N TYR A 136 -5.12 -16.86 -1.96
CA TYR A 136 -5.44 -16.20 -3.21
C TYR A 136 -6.44 -15.06 -3.01
N ALA A 137 -6.01 -13.83 -3.31
CA ALA A 137 -6.88 -12.66 -3.38
C ALA A 137 -6.95 -12.18 -4.84
N PRO A 138 -8.11 -12.28 -5.51
CA PRO A 138 -8.27 -11.83 -6.88
C PRO A 138 -8.09 -10.30 -6.96
N VAL A 139 -7.20 -9.86 -7.84
CA VAL A 139 -6.98 -8.44 -8.15
C VAL A 139 -7.35 -8.20 -9.61
N ALA A 140 -8.24 -7.23 -9.85
CA ALA A 140 -8.62 -6.87 -11.20
C ALA A 140 -7.41 -6.27 -11.94
N CYS A 141 -7.09 -6.80 -13.13
CA CYS A 141 -6.03 -6.24 -13.96
C CYS A 141 -6.53 -4.97 -14.69
N LEU A 142 -5.61 -4.07 -15.01
CA LEU A 142 -5.94 -2.82 -15.69
C LEU A 142 -6.65 -3.05 -17.04
N ALA A 143 -6.25 -4.07 -17.79
CA ALA A 143 -6.86 -4.43 -19.07
C ALA A 143 -8.35 -4.80 -18.91
N SER A 144 -8.72 -5.54 -17.87
CA SER A 144 -10.13 -5.87 -17.58
C SER A 144 -10.95 -4.62 -17.29
N ILE A 145 -10.39 -3.68 -16.52
CA ILE A 145 -11.05 -2.39 -16.24
C ILE A 145 -11.25 -1.60 -17.53
N GLN A 146 -10.22 -1.50 -18.37
CA GLN A 146 -10.28 -0.79 -19.66
C GLN A 146 -11.32 -1.40 -20.61
N ILE A 147 -11.42 -2.73 -20.69
CA ILE A 147 -12.43 -3.42 -21.52
C ILE A 147 -13.84 -3.11 -21.02
N ILE A 148 -14.07 -3.14 -19.71
CA ILE A 148 -15.37 -2.84 -19.11
C ILE A 148 -15.76 -1.38 -19.40
N LEU A 149 -14.83 -0.43 -19.25
CA LEU A 149 -15.06 0.98 -19.56
C LEU A 149 -15.39 1.20 -21.03
N ALA A 150 -14.64 0.58 -21.96
CA ALA A 150 -14.88 0.67 -23.39
C ALA A 150 -16.26 0.09 -23.75
N LEU A 151 -16.64 -1.05 -23.17
CA LEU A 151 -17.95 -1.67 -23.37
C LEU A 151 -19.09 -0.79 -22.84
N ALA A 152 -18.90 -0.17 -21.68
CA ALA A 152 -19.88 0.73 -21.09
C ALA A 152 -20.13 1.94 -21.99
N VAL A 153 -19.08 2.58 -22.50
CA VAL A 153 -19.19 3.68 -23.45
C VAL A 153 -19.88 3.24 -24.75
N HIS A 154 -19.49 2.09 -25.32
CA HIS A 154 -20.10 1.56 -26.55
C HIS A 154 -21.61 1.29 -26.41
N LYS A 155 -22.03 0.84 -25.23
CA LYS A 155 -23.44 0.52 -24.92
C LYS A 155 -24.22 1.70 -24.34
N GLY A 156 -23.62 2.88 -24.18
CA GLY A 156 -24.25 4.05 -23.56
C GLY A 156 -24.64 3.83 -22.08
N MET A 157 -23.87 3.01 -21.35
CA MET A 157 -24.11 2.73 -19.93
C MET A 157 -23.53 3.83 -19.06
N GLU A 158 -24.18 4.14 -17.94
CA GLU A 158 -23.63 5.01 -16.91
C GLU A 158 -22.56 4.28 -16.11
N ILE A 159 -21.50 5.00 -15.74
CA ILE A 159 -20.38 4.47 -14.96
C ILE A 159 -20.38 5.11 -13.59
N HIS A 160 -20.50 4.29 -12.55
CA HIS A 160 -20.41 4.73 -11.15
C HIS A 160 -19.15 4.16 -10.49
N GLN A 161 -18.42 5.00 -9.75
CA GLN A 161 -17.30 4.59 -8.93
C GLN A 161 -17.72 4.62 -7.46
N ILE A 162 -17.51 3.50 -6.77
CA ILE A 162 -17.84 3.36 -5.34
C ILE A 162 -16.56 2.95 -4.59
N ASP A 163 -16.31 3.59 -3.45
CA ASP A 163 -15.28 3.20 -2.48
C ASP A 163 -15.97 2.72 -1.20
N ILE A 164 -15.67 1.49 -0.80
CA ILE A 164 -16.27 0.86 0.38
C ILE A 164 -15.32 1.03 1.56
N LYS A 165 -15.74 1.76 2.59
CA LYS A 165 -14.99 1.88 3.83
C LYS A 165 -14.96 0.53 4.54
N GLY A 166 -13.75 0.10 4.94
CA GLY A 166 -13.59 -1.16 5.67
C GLY A 166 -14.11 -2.37 4.92
N ALA A 167 -13.89 -2.46 3.59
CA ALA A 167 -14.42 -3.54 2.74
C ALA A 167 -14.14 -4.94 3.32
N TYR A 168 -12.96 -5.16 3.88
CA TYR A 168 -12.59 -6.43 4.52
C TYR A 168 -13.38 -6.74 5.80
N LEU A 169 -13.88 -5.73 6.50
CA LEU A 169 -14.68 -5.91 7.72
C LEU A 169 -16.10 -6.40 7.42
N ASN A 170 -16.53 -6.33 6.17
CA ASN A 170 -17.82 -6.87 5.73
C ASN A 170 -17.73 -8.36 5.34
N GLY A 171 -16.52 -8.90 5.23
CA GLY A 171 -16.29 -10.33 5.00
C GLY A 171 -16.40 -11.09 6.32
N LYS A 172 -16.95 -12.30 6.27
CA LYS A 172 -16.92 -13.24 7.40
C LYS A 172 -15.86 -14.29 7.15
N LEU A 173 -15.18 -14.71 8.22
CA LEU A 173 -14.33 -15.91 8.16
C LEU A 173 -15.21 -17.14 7.92
N ASN A 174 -14.64 -18.17 7.30
CA ASN A 174 -15.34 -19.44 7.17
C ASN A 174 -15.45 -20.12 8.54
N ASP A 175 -16.48 -20.95 8.74
CA ASP A 175 -16.74 -21.64 10.03
C ASP A 175 -15.54 -22.53 10.49
N ASN A 176 -14.65 -22.90 9.57
CA ASN A 176 -13.46 -23.73 9.85
C ASN A 176 -12.22 -22.88 10.15
N GLU A 177 -12.28 -21.55 9.99
CA GLU A 177 -11.17 -20.63 10.21
C GLU A 177 -11.32 -19.97 11.56
N VAL A 178 -10.59 -20.48 12.54
CA VAL A 178 -10.59 -19.94 13.90
C VAL A 178 -9.30 -19.17 14.15
N ILE A 179 -9.41 -17.87 14.39
CA ILE A 179 -8.26 -16.99 14.60
C ILE A 179 -8.36 -16.33 15.97
N TYR A 180 -7.35 -16.59 16.80
CA TYR A 180 -7.16 -15.88 18.06
C TYR A 180 -6.04 -14.87 17.91
N MET A 181 -6.32 -13.60 18.18
CA MET A 181 -5.37 -12.50 18.07
C MET A 181 -5.11 -11.88 19.43
N GLN A 182 -3.87 -11.44 19.65
CA GLN A 182 -3.54 -10.63 20.83
C GLN A 182 -4.36 -9.34 20.84
N GLN A 183 -4.80 -8.91 22.03
CA GLN A 183 -5.44 -7.62 22.19
C GLN A 183 -4.55 -6.49 21.65
N PRO A 184 -5.14 -5.40 21.11
CA PRO A 184 -4.38 -4.30 20.54
C PRO A 184 -3.36 -3.72 21.52
N PRO A 185 -2.09 -3.54 21.11
CA PRO A 185 -1.07 -2.97 21.98
C PRO A 185 -1.49 -1.60 22.53
N GLY A 186 -1.43 -1.44 23.87
CA GLY A 186 -1.80 -0.20 24.56
C GLY A 186 -3.30 -0.01 24.81
N TYR A 187 -4.14 -0.95 24.35
CA TYR A 187 -5.59 -0.93 24.52
C TYR A 187 -6.12 -2.27 25.06
N VAL A 188 -5.37 -2.84 26.01
CA VAL A 188 -5.81 -4.05 26.69
C VAL A 188 -6.98 -3.68 27.62
N SER A 189 -8.05 -4.45 27.57
CA SER A 189 -9.24 -4.22 28.41
C SER A 189 -8.89 -4.40 29.90
N ASN A 190 -9.24 -3.40 30.71
CA ASN A 190 -9.03 -3.46 32.16
C ASN A 190 -9.86 -4.57 32.83
N ASN A 191 -11.02 -4.90 32.27
CA ASN A 191 -11.91 -5.95 32.78
C ASN A 191 -11.48 -7.35 32.34
N HIS A 192 -10.67 -7.43 31.27
CA HIS A 192 -10.21 -8.66 30.63
C HIS A 192 -8.69 -8.57 30.44
N PRO A 193 -7.90 -8.91 31.47
CA PRO A 193 -6.45 -8.78 31.44
C PRO A 193 -5.80 -9.72 30.40
N THR A 194 -4.49 -9.83 30.44
CA THR A 194 -3.63 -10.46 29.42
C THR A 194 -3.96 -11.92 29.05
N HIS A 195 -4.77 -12.61 29.84
CA HIS A 195 -5.23 -13.98 29.54
C HIS A 195 -6.48 -14.02 28.62
N PHE A 196 -7.04 -12.86 28.25
CA PHE A 196 -8.06 -12.79 27.22
C PHE A 196 -7.47 -12.41 25.86
N VAL A 197 -8.01 -13.02 24.83
CA VAL A 197 -7.61 -12.80 23.42
C VAL A 197 -8.81 -12.40 22.60
N CYS A 198 -8.55 -11.76 21.44
CA CYS A 198 -9.56 -11.44 20.47
C CYS A 198 -9.85 -12.69 19.61
N HIS A 199 -11.04 -13.19 19.63
CA HIS A 199 -11.54 -14.21 18.71
C HIS A 199 -12.20 -13.49 17.53
N LEU A 200 -11.64 -13.64 16.33
CA LEU A 200 -12.04 -12.97 15.09
C LEU A 200 -13.19 -13.71 14.43
#